data_b688b91d613322f95b615b1f560702d5
#
_entry.id   b688b91d613322f95b615b1f560702d5
#
_cell.length_a   1.000
_cell.length_b   1.000
_cell.length_c   1.000
_cell.angle_alpha   90.00
_cell.angle_beta   90.00
_cell.angle_gamma   90.00
#
_symmetry.space_group_name_H-M   'P 1'
#
loop_
_entity.id
_entity.type
_entity.pdbx_description
1 polymer ?
#
loop_
_entity_poly.entity_id
_entity_poly.type
_entity_poly.pdbx_seq_one_letter_code
_entity_poly.pdbx_strand_id
1 'polypeptide(L)'
;MIDVLVAIEVVKWLASDLHYNSTGPMFYALHLLADRVKDFGSAEDDLKEGYWLGCLDTTPPSDREIANAAISAYDKVVDGKDCPIARLLAGLTNLGVVVDELKSDASLNGGVHAILDDISNRTNVYTFLVRAQSQQNVPPVQSK
;
A
#
# COMPACT_ATOMS: atom_id res chain seq x y z
N MET A 1 0.15 11.68 9.64
CA MET A 1 1.22 10.66 9.49
C MET A 1 0.77 9.26 9.86
N ILE A 2 -0.02 9.10 10.89
CA ILE A 2 -0.62 7.80 11.22
C ILE A 2 -1.40 7.23 10.03
N ASP A 3 -2.08 8.05 9.26
CA ASP A 3 -2.88 7.60 8.12
C ASP A 3 -2.04 6.90 7.06
N VAL A 4 -0.81 7.34 6.84
CA VAL A 4 0.12 6.68 5.91
C VAL A 4 0.54 5.32 6.46
N LEU A 5 0.87 5.24 7.76
CA LEU A 5 1.23 3.96 8.39
C LEU A 5 0.08 2.97 8.33
N VAL A 6 -1.14 3.42 8.58
CA VAL A 6 -2.35 2.59 8.48
C VAL A 6 -2.56 2.12 7.04
N ALA A 7 -2.42 3.01 6.07
CA ALA A 7 -2.60 2.65 4.66
C ALA A 7 -1.54 1.63 4.18
N ILE A 8 -0.30 1.74 4.65
CA ILE A 8 0.74 0.75 4.36
C ILE A 8 0.37 -0.60 4.96
N GLU A 9 -0.11 -0.63 6.20
CA GLU A 9 -0.51 -1.87 6.85
C GLU A 9 -1.64 -2.57 6.08
N VAL A 10 -2.63 -1.80 5.64
CA VAL A 10 -3.73 -2.33 4.81
C VAL A 10 -3.20 -2.93 3.51
N VAL A 11 -2.26 -2.24 2.83
CA VAL A 11 -1.65 -2.75 1.59
C VAL A 11 -0.90 -4.05 1.85
N LYS A 12 -0.17 -4.16 2.97
CA LYS A 12 0.51 -5.40 3.36
C LYS A 12 -0.48 -6.55 3.55
N TRP A 13 -1.61 -6.32 4.20
CA TRP A 13 -2.64 -7.33 4.39
C TRP A 13 -3.27 -7.75 3.05
N LEU A 14 -3.53 -6.78 2.18
CA LEU A 14 -4.08 -7.06 0.85
C LEU A 14 -3.09 -7.82 -0.03
N ALA A 15 -1.81 -7.51 0.07
CA ALA A 15 -0.76 -8.27 -0.62
C ALA A 15 -0.67 -9.70 -0.10
N SER A 16 -0.81 -9.89 1.21
CA SER A 16 -0.87 -11.22 1.82
C SER A 16 -2.08 -12.00 1.34
N ASP A 17 -3.24 -11.37 1.27
CA ASP A 17 -4.46 -11.99 0.74
C ASP A 17 -4.26 -12.43 -0.70
N LEU A 18 -3.66 -11.59 -1.53
CA LEU A 18 -3.35 -11.95 -2.91
C LEU A 18 -2.38 -13.14 -2.99
N HIS A 19 -1.33 -13.12 -2.16
CA HIS A 19 -0.34 -14.20 -2.11
C HIS A 19 -0.98 -15.56 -1.84
N TYR A 20 -1.87 -15.63 -0.86
CA TYR A 20 -2.45 -16.89 -0.42
C TYR A 20 -3.74 -17.29 -1.14
N ASN A 21 -4.32 -16.40 -1.94
CA ASN A 21 -5.57 -16.66 -2.66
C ASN A 21 -5.42 -16.66 -4.17
N SER A 22 -4.19 -16.56 -4.67
CA SER A 22 -3.94 -16.61 -6.11
C SER A 22 -3.96 -18.06 -6.59
N THR A 23 -4.69 -18.31 -7.66
CA THR A 23 -4.79 -19.62 -8.30
C THR A 23 -4.82 -19.46 -9.81
N GLY A 24 -4.66 -20.57 -10.52
CA GLY A 24 -4.79 -20.58 -11.96
C GLY A 24 -3.51 -20.20 -12.72
N PRO A 25 -3.60 -19.88 -14.00
CA PRO A 25 -2.43 -19.67 -14.85
C PRO A 25 -1.52 -18.53 -14.41
N MET A 26 -2.06 -17.54 -13.71
CA MET A 26 -1.31 -16.37 -13.25
C MET A 26 -0.76 -16.53 -11.83
N PHE A 27 -0.91 -17.72 -11.25
CA PHE A 27 -0.52 -18.00 -9.87
C PHE A 27 0.89 -17.51 -9.54
N TYR A 28 1.88 -17.91 -10.35
CA TYR A 28 3.27 -17.60 -10.07
C TYR A 28 3.55 -16.09 -10.16
N ALA A 29 3.03 -15.44 -11.19
CA ALA A 29 3.20 -14.01 -11.37
C ALA A 29 2.56 -13.21 -10.25
N LEU A 30 1.37 -13.62 -9.81
CA LEU A 30 0.66 -12.95 -8.70
C LEU A 30 1.37 -13.15 -7.37
N HIS A 31 1.96 -14.33 -7.12
CA HIS A 31 2.76 -14.57 -5.94
C HIS A 31 3.98 -13.66 -5.89
N LEU A 32 4.71 -13.52 -6.99
CA LEU A 32 5.88 -12.65 -7.06
C LEU A 32 5.50 -11.19 -6.86
N LEU A 33 4.41 -10.76 -7.46
CA LEU A 33 3.90 -9.40 -7.28
C LEU A 33 3.52 -9.14 -5.83
N ALA A 34 2.80 -10.05 -5.21
CA ALA A 34 2.38 -9.92 -3.82
C ALA A 34 3.59 -9.85 -2.88
N ASP A 35 4.59 -10.69 -3.09
CA ASP A 35 5.82 -10.67 -2.30
C ASP A 35 6.54 -9.33 -2.44
N ARG A 36 6.59 -8.79 -3.63
CA ARG A 36 7.22 -7.49 -3.89
C ARG A 36 6.48 -6.35 -3.17
N VAL A 37 5.17 -6.37 -3.19
CA VAL A 37 4.36 -5.35 -2.51
C VAL A 37 4.51 -5.43 -0.99
N LYS A 38 4.73 -6.61 -0.43
CA LYS A 38 4.99 -6.77 1.02
C LYS A 38 6.23 -6.02 1.51
N ASP A 39 7.16 -5.67 0.63
CA ASP A 39 8.37 -4.91 0.99
C ASP A 39 8.07 -3.50 1.51
N PHE A 40 6.85 -3.04 1.45
CA PHE A 40 6.47 -1.79 2.11
C PHE A 40 6.73 -1.77 3.63
N GLY A 41 6.99 -2.93 4.24
CA GLY A 41 7.36 -2.98 5.66
C GLY A 41 8.58 -2.14 6.00
N SER A 42 9.59 -2.09 5.12
CA SER A 42 10.78 -1.26 5.33
C SER A 42 10.45 0.23 5.29
N ALA A 43 9.55 0.64 4.41
CA ALA A 43 9.10 2.03 4.33
C ALA A 43 8.29 2.44 5.58
N GLU A 44 7.53 1.53 6.13
CA GLU A 44 6.81 1.73 7.38
C GLU A 44 7.78 2.01 8.53
N ASP A 45 8.84 1.21 8.65
CA ASP A 45 9.86 1.39 9.68
C ASP A 45 10.60 2.72 9.49
N ASP A 46 10.98 3.06 8.27
CA ASP A 46 11.64 4.34 7.97
C ASP A 46 10.76 5.53 8.34
N LEU A 47 9.46 5.44 8.09
CA LEU A 47 8.53 6.51 8.43
C LEU A 47 8.37 6.66 9.95
N LYS A 48 8.35 5.56 10.70
CA LYS A 48 8.35 5.60 12.16
C LYS A 48 9.63 6.24 12.70
N GLU A 49 10.78 5.94 12.11
CA GLU A 49 12.02 6.60 12.47
C GLU A 49 11.99 8.08 12.10
N GLY A 50 11.37 8.44 11.01
CA GLY A 50 11.17 9.82 10.63
C GLY A 50 10.35 10.61 11.64
N TYR A 51 9.37 10.00 12.26
CA TYR A 51 8.66 10.59 13.40
C TYR A 51 9.60 10.93 14.53
N TRP A 52 10.43 9.96 14.87
CA TRP A 52 11.36 10.08 15.98
C TRP A 52 12.45 11.12 15.71
N LEU A 53 13.01 11.09 14.50
CA LEU A 53 14.17 11.93 14.16
C LEU A 53 13.77 13.31 13.67
N GLY A 54 12.56 13.46 13.24
CA GLY A 54 12.37 14.54 12.31
C GLY A 54 11.62 15.71 12.77
N CYS A 55 10.79 15.65 13.74
CA CYS A 55 9.94 16.81 13.80
C CYS A 55 9.07 16.92 14.96
N LEU A 56 8.92 15.89 15.65
CA LEU A 56 7.76 15.90 16.48
C LEU A 56 8.17 15.34 17.82
N ASP A 57 7.92 16.09 18.82
CA ASP A 57 8.00 15.65 20.21
C ASP A 57 6.99 14.51 20.49
N THR A 58 6.75 13.66 19.48
CA THR A 58 5.74 12.61 19.59
C THR A 58 6.35 11.26 19.31
N THR A 59 6.01 10.32 20.15
CA THR A 59 6.30 8.91 19.94
C THR A 59 5.51 8.42 18.73
N PRO A 60 6.10 7.62 17.84
CA PRO A 60 5.33 7.01 16.76
C PRO A 60 4.21 6.14 17.32
N PRO A 61 3.10 5.98 16.58
CA PRO A 61 2.03 5.07 17.00
C PRO A 61 2.56 3.66 17.20
N SER A 62 2.02 2.97 18.19
CA SER A 62 2.37 1.57 18.41
C SER A 62 1.83 0.68 17.28
N ASP A 63 2.44 -0.48 17.13
CA ASP A 63 1.95 -1.48 16.16
C ASP A 63 0.50 -1.85 16.43
N ARG A 64 0.11 -1.92 17.70
CA ARG A 64 -1.27 -2.22 18.08
C ARG A 64 -2.24 -1.11 17.66
N GLU A 65 -1.86 0.14 17.85
CA GLU A 65 -2.68 1.28 17.41
C GLU A 65 -2.86 1.29 15.90
N ILE A 66 -1.77 1.03 15.16
CA ILE A 66 -1.81 0.95 13.72
C ILE A 66 -2.71 -0.20 13.28
N ALA A 67 -2.55 -1.38 13.87
CA ALA A 67 -3.35 -2.55 13.53
C ALA A 67 -4.84 -2.32 13.81
N ASN A 68 -5.19 -1.73 14.94
CA ASN A 68 -6.58 -1.44 15.27
C ASN A 68 -7.22 -0.47 14.27
N ALA A 69 -6.49 0.57 13.88
CA ALA A 69 -6.96 1.51 12.87
C ALA A 69 -7.04 0.86 11.49
N ALA A 70 -6.12 -0.04 11.18
CA ALA A 70 -6.08 -0.74 9.89
C ALA A 70 -7.28 -1.67 9.68
N ILE A 71 -7.83 -2.25 10.74
CA ILE A 71 -9.02 -3.10 10.63
C ILE A 71 -10.18 -2.31 9.99
N SER A 72 -10.47 -1.13 10.52
CA SER A 72 -11.55 -0.29 9.99
C SER A 72 -11.22 0.24 8.59
N ALA A 73 -9.97 0.65 8.37
CA ALA A 73 -9.53 1.15 7.06
C ALA A 73 -9.58 0.05 5.99
N TYR A 74 -9.20 -1.16 6.33
CA TYR A 74 -9.29 -2.32 5.44
C TYR A 74 -10.73 -2.52 4.95
N ASP A 75 -11.68 -2.54 5.88
CA ASP A 75 -13.09 -2.75 5.54
C ASP A 75 -13.62 -1.70 4.57
N LYS A 76 -13.21 -0.44 4.75
CA LYS A 76 -13.61 0.63 3.84
C LYS A 76 -12.97 0.49 2.45
N VAL A 77 -11.69 0.11 2.40
CA VAL A 77 -10.94 -0.01 1.14
C VAL A 77 -11.50 -1.14 0.28
N VAL A 78 -11.85 -2.27 0.89
CA VAL A 78 -12.32 -3.44 0.15
C VAL A 78 -13.81 -3.42 -0.16
N ASP A 79 -14.55 -2.46 0.36
CA ASP A 79 -16.00 -2.36 0.15
C ASP A 79 -16.30 -2.31 -1.36
N GLY A 80 -17.19 -3.17 -1.80
CA GLY A 80 -17.56 -3.30 -3.22
C GLY A 80 -16.53 -3.98 -4.10
N LYS A 81 -15.41 -4.46 -3.53
CA LYS A 81 -14.37 -5.17 -4.27
C LYS A 81 -14.44 -6.65 -3.94
N ASP A 82 -14.59 -7.49 -4.95
CA ASP A 82 -14.89 -8.92 -4.77
C ASP A 82 -13.73 -9.85 -5.15
N CYS A 83 -12.57 -9.32 -5.56
CA CYS A 83 -11.41 -10.16 -5.85
C CYS A 83 -10.13 -9.55 -5.27
N PRO A 84 -9.10 -10.40 -4.97
CA PRO A 84 -7.88 -9.93 -4.34
C PRO A 84 -7.12 -8.87 -5.13
N ILE A 85 -7.09 -8.95 -6.45
CA ILE A 85 -6.42 -7.96 -7.30
C ILE A 85 -7.10 -6.60 -7.19
N ALA A 86 -8.43 -6.57 -7.30
CA ALA A 86 -9.19 -5.32 -7.19
C ALA A 86 -9.02 -4.69 -5.81
N ARG A 87 -8.99 -5.50 -4.77
CA ARG A 87 -8.77 -5.03 -3.39
C ARG A 87 -7.39 -4.43 -3.21
N LEU A 88 -6.34 -5.10 -3.71
CA LEU A 88 -4.98 -4.59 -3.64
C LEU A 88 -4.84 -3.28 -4.42
N LEU A 89 -5.43 -3.20 -5.61
CA LEU A 89 -5.41 -1.96 -6.38
C LEU A 89 -6.08 -0.81 -5.62
N ALA A 90 -7.21 -1.08 -4.97
CA ALA A 90 -7.90 -0.08 -4.15
C ALA A 90 -7.02 0.37 -2.97
N GLY A 91 -6.33 -0.55 -2.32
CA GLY A 91 -5.41 -0.23 -1.23
C GLY A 91 -4.23 0.63 -1.67
N LEU A 92 -3.63 0.31 -2.81
CA LEU A 92 -2.53 1.10 -3.37
C LEU A 92 -3.01 2.50 -3.80
N THR A 93 -4.18 2.60 -4.38
CA THR A 93 -4.77 3.89 -4.75
C THR A 93 -5.00 4.76 -3.51
N ASN A 94 -5.55 4.18 -2.45
CA ASN A 94 -5.74 4.88 -1.19
C ASN A 94 -4.41 5.32 -0.57
N LEU A 95 -3.40 4.46 -0.59
CA LEU A 95 -2.07 4.81 -0.08
C LEU A 95 -1.50 6.01 -0.85
N GLY A 96 -1.63 6.03 -2.16
CA GLY A 96 -1.18 7.15 -2.98
C GLY A 96 -1.85 8.47 -2.58
N VAL A 97 -3.14 8.45 -2.35
CA VAL A 97 -3.89 9.65 -1.91
C VAL A 97 -3.41 10.14 -0.55
N VAL A 98 -3.27 9.24 0.41
CA VAL A 98 -2.87 9.58 1.78
C VAL A 98 -1.44 10.12 1.81
N VAL A 99 -0.54 9.53 1.05
CA VAL A 99 0.85 10.02 0.94
C VAL A 99 0.89 11.40 0.33
N ASP A 100 0.15 11.65 -0.74
CA ASP A 100 0.13 12.96 -1.40
C ASP A 100 -0.42 14.05 -0.47
N GLU A 101 -1.44 13.73 0.31
CA GLU A 101 -1.97 14.65 1.31
C GLU A 101 -0.90 15.02 2.35
N LEU A 102 -0.17 14.04 2.86
CA LEU A 102 0.88 14.29 3.84
C LEU A 102 2.05 15.07 3.22
N LYS A 103 2.42 14.78 1.98
CA LYS A 103 3.50 15.49 1.27
C LYS A 103 3.19 16.98 1.08
N SER A 104 1.93 17.38 1.09
CA SER A 104 1.55 18.77 1.00
C SER A 104 1.84 19.57 2.26
N ASP A 105 2.18 18.92 3.36
CA ASP A 105 2.53 19.58 4.62
C ASP A 105 3.97 20.10 4.56
N ALA A 106 4.10 21.42 4.36
CA ALA A 106 5.40 22.09 4.25
C ALA A 106 6.18 22.13 5.57
N SER A 107 5.54 21.84 6.70
CA SER A 107 6.21 21.84 8.01
C SER A 107 7.04 20.59 8.26
N LEU A 108 6.87 19.54 7.45
CA LEU A 108 7.65 18.31 7.59
C LEU A 108 9.10 18.52 7.17
N ASN A 109 10.01 17.88 7.87
CA ASN A 109 11.41 18.00 7.53
C ASN A 109 11.76 17.24 6.24
N GLY A 110 12.88 17.63 5.61
CA GLY A 110 13.29 17.08 4.32
C GLY A 110 13.52 15.58 4.35
N GLY A 111 13.96 15.01 5.47
CA GLY A 111 14.13 13.57 5.62
C GLY A 111 12.82 12.82 5.53
N VAL A 112 11.78 13.34 6.16
CA VAL A 112 10.44 12.74 6.07
C VAL A 112 9.89 12.88 4.66
N HIS A 113 10.06 14.03 4.01
CA HIS A 113 9.66 14.19 2.62
C HIS A 113 10.34 13.19 1.69
N ALA A 114 11.61 12.92 1.90
CA ALA A 114 12.34 11.94 1.11
C ALA A 114 11.77 10.52 1.27
N ILE A 115 11.40 10.14 2.48
CA ILE A 115 10.76 8.86 2.76
C ILE A 115 9.40 8.78 2.06
N LEU A 116 8.61 9.85 2.15
CA LEU A 116 7.31 9.91 1.48
C LEU A 116 7.43 9.86 -0.04
N ASP A 117 8.45 10.49 -0.61
CA ASP A 117 8.72 10.40 -2.05
C ASP A 117 9.05 8.97 -2.46
N ASP A 118 9.84 8.24 -1.66
CA ASP A 118 10.14 6.84 -1.93
C ASP A 118 8.86 5.98 -1.87
N ILE A 119 8.02 6.19 -0.86
CA ILE A 119 6.74 5.49 -0.75
C ILE A 119 5.87 5.80 -1.97
N SER A 120 5.79 7.06 -2.38
CA SER A 120 5.03 7.47 -3.55
C SER A 120 5.52 6.79 -4.83
N ASN A 121 6.83 6.72 -5.03
CA ASN A 121 7.42 6.06 -6.19
C ASN A 121 7.12 4.57 -6.21
N ARG A 122 7.27 3.88 -5.08
CA ARG A 122 6.93 2.46 -4.95
C ARG A 122 5.44 2.23 -5.21
N THR A 123 4.58 3.07 -4.65
CA THR A 123 3.13 2.98 -4.83
C THR A 123 2.77 3.08 -6.31
N ASN A 124 3.38 4.01 -7.04
CA ASN A 124 3.15 4.18 -8.46
C ASN A 124 3.60 2.95 -9.27
N VAL A 125 4.77 2.41 -8.97
CA VAL A 125 5.28 1.20 -9.62
C VAL A 125 4.35 0.01 -9.38
N TYR A 126 3.98 -0.21 -8.13
CA TYR A 126 3.12 -1.35 -7.78
C TYR A 126 1.71 -1.20 -8.34
N THR A 127 1.18 0.01 -8.34
CA THR A 127 -0.13 0.29 -8.98
C THR A 127 -0.09 -0.07 -10.45
N PHE A 128 0.96 0.32 -11.16
CA PHE A 128 1.16 -0.05 -12.56
C PHE A 128 1.20 -1.57 -12.74
N LEU A 129 2.01 -2.26 -11.92
CA LEU A 129 2.17 -3.71 -12.03
C LEU A 129 0.86 -4.46 -11.72
N VAL A 130 0.12 -4.01 -10.72
CA VAL A 130 -1.18 -4.62 -10.38
C VAL A 130 -2.19 -4.40 -11.51
N ARG A 131 -2.25 -3.21 -12.08
CA ARG A 131 -3.12 -2.95 -13.23
C ARG A 131 -2.76 -3.81 -14.43
N ALA A 132 -1.49 -3.98 -14.70
CA ALA A 132 -1.04 -4.82 -15.81
C ALA A 132 -1.49 -6.28 -15.61
N GLN A 133 -1.37 -6.81 -14.39
CA GLN A 133 -1.84 -8.16 -14.09
C GLN A 133 -3.36 -8.27 -14.15
N SER A 134 -4.06 -7.27 -13.67
CA SER A 134 -5.51 -7.22 -13.74
C SER A 134 -6.00 -7.26 -15.20
N GLN A 135 -5.34 -6.51 -16.09
CA GLN A 135 -5.68 -6.50 -17.52
C GLN A 135 -5.40 -7.86 -18.17
N GLN A 136 -4.33 -8.53 -17.78
CA GLN A 136 -4.01 -9.86 -18.30
C GLN A 136 -5.01 -10.93 -17.88
N ASN A 137 -5.70 -10.73 -16.74
CA ASN A 137 -6.72 -11.63 -16.26
C ASN A 137 -8.11 -11.37 -16.86
N VAL A 138 -8.24 -10.30 -17.64
CA VAL A 138 -9.46 -10.03 -18.37
C VAL A 138 -9.44 -10.87 -19.67
N PRO A 139 -10.53 -11.57 -20.01
CA PRO A 139 -10.58 -12.30 -21.28
C PRO A 139 -10.24 -11.36 -22.43
N PRO A 140 -9.44 -11.83 -23.39
CA PRO A 140 -9.07 -10.99 -24.52
C PRO A 140 -10.32 -10.53 -25.26
N VAL A 141 -10.31 -9.26 -25.65
CA VAL A 141 -11.36 -8.73 -26.50
C VAL A 141 -11.36 -9.53 -27.79
N GLN A 142 -12.51 -10.03 -28.16
CA GLN A 142 -12.63 -10.79 -29.40
C GLN A 142 -12.35 -9.87 -30.57
N SER A 143 -11.14 -9.96 -31.07
CA SER A 143 -10.84 -9.26 -32.33
C SER A 143 -11.31 -10.13 -33.49
N LYS A 144 -12.05 -9.55 -34.29
CA LYS A 144 -12.62 -10.25 -35.43
C LYS A 144 -11.68 -10.21 -36.60
#